data_454566d6ae7627b742c89336f6865aae
#
_entry.id   454566d6ae7627b742c89336f6865aae
#
_cell.length_a   1.000
_cell.length_b   1.000
_cell.length_c   1.000
_cell.angle_alpha   90.00
_cell.angle_beta   90.00
_cell.angle_gamma   90.00
#
_symmetry.space_group_name_H-M   'P 1'
#
loop_
_entity.id
_entity.type
_entity.pdbx_description
1 polymer ?
#
loop_
_entity_poly.entity_id
_entity_poly.type
_entity_poly.pdbx_seq_one_letter_code
_entity_poly.pdbx_strand_id
1 'polypeptide(L)'
;MKRAIALGTFDGLHTAHMAVLEAAARQSGAYAPAVLLFDRHPQQVLTGQTPPQLLTDEARIAMLRALGLEILNAKFQEIKDMPAPVFFEEILLGRFCAGALCCGYDYRFGAGALGGTGELQALCAAHDITLLTTPEIDYQGAPVSSTRIRRALEAGSLDDANAMLGRPFGYAFPVERGERIGRTLGAPTLNQSFPASFAVPKHGVYASQAFVENTWRPGVTNIGTRPCFAGSALRCETHIPGFDGDLYGQCVPVRLLRYLRPEMKFGSLAQLKEQIMADIQNAKN
;
A
#
# COMPACT_ATOMS: atom_id res chain seq x y z
N MET A 1 -11.50 -27.49 8.18
CA MET A 1 -11.89 -26.42 9.14
C MET A 1 -12.58 -25.31 8.35
N LYS A 2 -13.73 -24.80 8.82
CA LYS A 2 -14.37 -23.64 8.19
C LYS A 2 -13.52 -22.38 8.39
N ARG A 3 -13.63 -21.42 7.47
CA ARG A 3 -12.83 -20.18 7.46
C ARG A 3 -13.65 -18.95 7.81
N ALA A 4 -13.02 -17.97 8.48
CA ALA A 4 -13.51 -16.61 8.56
C ALA A 4 -12.80 -15.79 7.48
N ILE A 5 -13.52 -15.39 6.44
CA ILE A 5 -12.95 -14.82 5.23
C ILE A 5 -13.18 -13.31 5.20
N ALA A 6 -12.10 -12.53 5.16
CA ALA A 6 -12.14 -11.11 4.86
C ALA A 6 -12.34 -10.88 3.35
N LEU A 7 -13.34 -10.06 3.01
CA LEU A 7 -13.75 -9.73 1.65
C LEU A 7 -13.45 -8.26 1.33
N GLY A 8 -12.71 -8.00 0.25
CA GLY A 8 -12.33 -6.67 -0.21
C GLY A 8 -11.22 -6.72 -1.26
N THR A 9 -10.83 -5.58 -1.80
CA THR A 9 -9.69 -5.47 -2.73
C THR A 9 -8.35 -5.33 -2.01
N PHE A 10 -8.38 -4.82 -0.79
CA PHE A 10 -7.24 -4.69 0.12
C PHE A 10 -6.00 -4.00 -0.48
N ASP A 11 -6.25 -3.01 -1.36
CA ASP A 11 -5.19 -2.18 -1.89
C ASP A 11 -4.75 -1.14 -0.86
N GLY A 12 -3.45 -1.16 -0.53
CA GLY A 12 -2.84 -0.26 0.43
C GLY A 12 -3.04 -0.61 1.90
N LEU A 13 -3.88 -1.59 2.26
CA LEU A 13 -4.13 -2.02 3.65
C LEU A 13 -4.31 -0.83 4.62
N HIS A 14 -5.17 0.13 4.23
CA HIS A 14 -5.49 1.31 5.04
C HIS A 14 -6.38 0.98 6.24
N THR A 15 -6.62 1.93 7.13
CA THR A 15 -7.34 1.72 8.39
C THR A 15 -8.68 1.02 8.23
N ALA A 16 -9.48 1.36 7.19
CA ALA A 16 -10.75 0.67 6.92
C ALA A 16 -10.53 -0.79 6.45
N HIS A 17 -9.50 -1.08 5.66
CA HIS A 17 -9.12 -2.46 5.33
C HIS A 17 -8.67 -3.23 6.58
N MET A 18 -7.86 -2.59 7.43
CA MET A 18 -7.38 -3.23 8.67
C MET A 18 -8.52 -3.63 9.58
N ALA A 19 -9.57 -2.81 9.71
CA ALA A 19 -10.74 -3.14 10.52
C ALA A 19 -11.41 -4.47 10.06
N VAL A 20 -11.56 -4.66 8.73
CA VAL A 20 -12.11 -5.90 8.15
C VAL A 20 -11.20 -7.09 8.37
N LEU A 21 -9.87 -6.93 8.13
CA LEU A 21 -8.87 -7.98 8.29
C LEU A 21 -8.75 -8.44 9.74
N GLU A 22 -8.74 -7.50 10.67
CA GLU A 22 -8.71 -7.80 12.11
C GLU A 22 -10.01 -8.45 12.58
N ALA A 23 -11.17 -8.09 12.01
CA ALA A 23 -12.42 -8.78 12.32
C ALA A 23 -12.34 -10.27 11.95
N ALA A 24 -11.74 -10.61 10.81
CA ALA A 24 -11.49 -11.99 10.42
C ALA A 24 -10.43 -12.67 11.32
N ALA A 25 -9.33 -11.99 11.62
CA ALA A 25 -8.27 -12.53 12.48
C ALA A 25 -8.77 -12.86 13.90
N ARG A 26 -9.66 -12.04 14.45
CA ARG A 26 -10.30 -12.30 15.76
C ARG A 26 -11.17 -13.55 15.82
N GLN A 27 -11.51 -14.16 14.68
CA GLN A 27 -12.29 -15.41 14.64
C GLN A 27 -11.43 -16.68 14.82
N SER A 28 -10.13 -16.57 15.11
CA SER A 28 -9.16 -17.66 15.19
C SER A 28 -9.52 -18.79 16.19
N GLY A 29 -10.41 -18.53 17.15
CA GLY A 29 -10.90 -19.57 18.08
C GLY A 29 -11.96 -20.50 17.50
N ALA A 30 -12.73 -20.04 16.51
CA ALA A 30 -13.86 -20.79 15.92
C ALA A 30 -13.59 -21.19 14.46
N TYR A 31 -12.83 -20.37 13.72
CA TYR A 31 -12.57 -20.52 12.29
C TYR A 31 -11.09 -20.33 11.99
N ALA A 32 -10.61 -20.83 10.83
CA ALA A 32 -9.32 -20.45 10.30
C ALA A 32 -9.42 -19.04 9.68
N PRO A 33 -8.69 -18.03 10.21
CA PRO A 33 -8.72 -16.69 9.63
C PRO A 33 -8.16 -16.69 8.21
N ALA A 34 -8.84 -16.01 7.29
CA ALA A 34 -8.43 -15.97 5.89
C ALA A 34 -8.79 -14.63 5.24
N VAL A 35 -8.15 -14.34 4.12
CA VAL A 35 -8.46 -13.20 3.25
C VAL A 35 -8.59 -13.67 1.81
N LEU A 36 -9.63 -13.22 1.11
CA LEU A 36 -9.79 -13.46 -0.31
C LEU A 36 -9.07 -12.37 -1.10
N LEU A 37 -8.10 -12.77 -1.90
CA LEU A 37 -7.39 -11.90 -2.84
C LEU A 37 -7.68 -12.31 -4.28
N PHE A 38 -7.69 -11.33 -5.17
CA PHE A 38 -7.76 -11.56 -6.60
C PHE A 38 -6.35 -11.53 -7.22
N ASP A 39 -6.14 -12.37 -8.24
CA ASP A 39 -4.90 -12.43 -9.02
C ASP A 39 -4.59 -11.12 -9.74
N ARG A 40 -5.62 -10.37 -10.11
CA ARG A 40 -5.55 -9.04 -10.71
C ARG A 40 -6.52 -8.09 -10.04
N HIS A 41 -6.18 -6.82 -10.02
CA HIS A 41 -7.08 -5.80 -9.51
C HIS A 41 -8.40 -5.80 -10.32
N PRO A 42 -9.59 -5.85 -9.68
CA PRO A 42 -10.87 -5.88 -10.39
C PRO A 42 -11.00 -4.82 -11.47
N GLN A 43 -10.60 -3.59 -11.19
CA GLN A 43 -10.66 -2.50 -12.16
C GLN A 43 -9.81 -2.78 -13.41
N GLN A 44 -8.64 -3.42 -13.28
CA GLN A 44 -7.81 -3.81 -14.43
C GLN A 44 -8.57 -4.74 -15.38
N VAL A 45 -9.27 -5.72 -14.81
CA VAL A 45 -10.02 -6.70 -15.61
C VAL A 45 -11.26 -6.07 -16.26
N LEU A 46 -11.91 -5.12 -15.56
CA LEU A 46 -13.15 -4.49 -16.03
C LEU A 46 -12.90 -3.35 -17.03
N THR A 47 -11.85 -2.55 -16.84
CA THR A 47 -11.61 -1.33 -17.62
C THR A 47 -10.29 -1.32 -18.40
N GLY A 48 -9.45 -2.32 -18.21
CA GLY A 48 -8.08 -2.35 -18.75
C GLY A 48 -7.08 -1.45 -18.01
N GLN A 49 -7.52 -0.68 -17.02
CA GLN A 49 -6.69 0.25 -16.26
C GLN A 49 -6.48 -0.23 -14.84
N THR A 50 -5.23 -0.26 -14.38
CA THR A 50 -4.88 -0.58 -12.99
C THR A 50 -4.62 0.71 -12.24
N PRO A 51 -5.30 0.96 -11.10
CA PRO A 51 -4.94 2.07 -10.23
C PRO A 51 -3.50 1.89 -9.73
N PRO A 52 -2.71 2.97 -9.59
CA PRO A 52 -1.37 2.88 -9.03
C PRO A 52 -1.39 2.22 -7.64
N GLN A 53 -0.58 1.18 -7.45
CA GLN A 53 -0.52 0.42 -6.20
C GLN A 53 -0.04 1.29 -5.04
N LEU A 54 -0.69 1.18 -3.89
CA LEU A 54 -0.26 1.84 -2.64
C LEU A 54 0.71 0.96 -1.83
N LEU A 55 0.83 -0.30 -2.21
CA LEU A 55 1.68 -1.30 -1.55
C LEU A 55 2.08 -2.35 -2.59
N THR A 56 3.32 -2.81 -2.58
CA THR A 56 3.72 -3.92 -3.46
C THR A 56 3.02 -5.21 -3.04
N ASP A 57 2.87 -6.17 -3.97
CA ASP A 57 2.21 -7.44 -3.67
C ASP A 57 2.95 -8.23 -2.58
N GLU A 58 4.28 -8.19 -2.59
CA GLU A 58 5.12 -8.84 -1.57
C GLU A 58 4.88 -8.25 -0.19
N ALA A 59 4.87 -6.92 -0.08
CA ALA A 59 4.63 -6.22 1.18
C ALA A 59 3.20 -6.47 1.68
N ARG A 60 2.20 -6.46 0.76
CA ARG A 60 0.80 -6.78 1.08
C ARG A 60 0.67 -8.18 1.65
N ILE A 61 1.25 -9.18 0.97
CA ILE A 61 1.23 -10.58 1.42
C ILE A 61 1.93 -10.75 2.76
N ALA A 62 3.08 -10.11 2.96
CA ALA A 62 3.81 -10.16 4.23
C ALA A 62 2.99 -9.59 5.39
N MET A 63 2.32 -8.45 5.19
CA MET A 63 1.45 -7.83 6.21
C MET A 63 0.24 -8.70 6.53
N LEU A 64 -0.41 -9.29 5.52
CA LEU A 64 -1.57 -10.18 5.73
C LEU A 64 -1.17 -11.44 6.50
N ARG A 65 -0.02 -12.03 6.18
CA ARG A 65 0.52 -13.19 6.91
C ARG A 65 0.88 -12.85 8.36
N ALA A 66 1.40 -11.65 8.60
CA ALA A 66 1.70 -11.19 9.96
C ALA A 66 0.45 -11.03 10.83
N LEU A 67 -0.74 -10.84 10.22
CA LEU A 67 -2.04 -10.88 10.91
C LEU A 67 -2.56 -12.31 11.16
N GLY A 68 -1.82 -13.34 10.77
CA GLY A 68 -2.24 -14.74 10.88
C GLY A 68 -3.29 -15.17 9.86
N LEU A 69 -3.45 -14.44 8.75
CA LEU A 69 -4.45 -14.73 7.72
C LEU A 69 -3.92 -15.71 6.67
N GLU A 70 -4.68 -16.76 6.40
CA GLU A 70 -4.50 -17.60 5.21
C GLU A 70 -4.89 -16.81 3.95
N ILE A 71 -4.08 -16.87 2.91
CA ILE A 71 -4.36 -16.16 1.64
C ILE A 71 -5.08 -17.11 0.70
N LEU A 72 -6.33 -16.77 0.38
CA LEU A 72 -7.15 -17.47 -0.60
C LEU A 72 -7.10 -16.70 -1.92
N ASN A 73 -6.70 -17.38 -2.99
CA ASN A 73 -6.58 -16.74 -4.30
C ASN A 73 -7.74 -17.15 -5.22
N ALA A 74 -8.37 -16.15 -5.85
CA ALA A 74 -9.34 -16.36 -6.92
C ALA A 74 -8.93 -15.57 -8.17
N LYS A 75 -9.15 -16.16 -9.34
CA LYS A 75 -8.98 -15.44 -10.61
C LYS A 75 -10.23 -14.60 -10.87
N PHE A 76 -10.06 -13.29 -10.81
CA PHE A 76 -11.20 -12.39 -10.96
C PHE A 76 -11.92 -12.55 -12.31
N GLN A 77 -11.17 -12.85 -13.37
CA GLN A 77 -11.75 -13.12 -14.71
C GLN A 77 -12.76 -14.29 -14.71
N GLU A 78 -12.57 -15.29 -13.85
CA GLU A 78 -13.47 -16.46 -13.78
C GLU A 78 -14.75 -16.17 -13.01
N ILE A 79 -14.75 -15.18 -12.11
CA ILE A 79 -15.85 -14.90 -11.18
C ILE A 79 -16.59 -13.58 -11.44
N LYS A 80 -16.05 -12.68 -12.28
CA LYS A 80 -16.59 -11.33 -12.48
C LYS A 80 -18.02 -11.27 -13.00
N ASP A 81 -18.45 -12.29 -13.74
CA ASP A 81 -19.77 -12.39 -14.35
C ASP A 81 -20.71 -13.33 -13.57
N MET A 82 -20.27 -13.88 -12.42
CA MET A 82 -21.10 -14.74 -11.59
C MET A 82 -22.17 -13.92 -10.88
N PRO A 83 -23.45 -14.33 -10.92
CA PRO A 83 -24.47 -13.76 -10.05
C PRO A 83 -24.08 -13.86 -8.57
N ALA A 84 -24.52 -12.92 -7.75
CA ALA A 84 -24.15 -12.87 -6.33
C ALA A 84 -24.43 -14.18 -5.56
N PRO A 85 -25.60 -14.86 -5.72
CA PRO A 85 -25.83 -16.15 -5.07
C PRO A 85 -24.85 -17.23 -5.52
N VAL A 86 -24.57 -17.31 -6.83
CA VAL A 86 -23.64 -18.32 -7.39
C VAL A 86 -22.22 -18.11 -6.86
N PHE A 87 -21.74 -16.87 -6.84
CA PHE A 87 -20.44 -16.56 -6.23
C PHE A 87 -20.40 -16.96 -4.75
N PHE A 88 -21.46 -16.68 -4.01
CA PHE A 88 -21.57 -17.04 -2.60
C PHE A 88 -21.52 -18.56 -2.41
N GLU A 89 -22.36 -19.33 -3.13
CA GLU A 89 -22.48 -20.77 -2.95
C GLU A 89 -21.26 -21.53 -3.49
N GLU A 90 -20.85 -21.25 -4.72
CA GLU A 90 -19.77 -22.03 -5.36
C GLU A 90 -18.38 -21.62 -4.88
N ILE A 91 -18.14 -20.30 -4.70
CA ILE A 91 -16.81 -19.80 -4.37
C ILE A 91 -16.62 -19.70 -2.85
N LEU A 92 -17.49 -18.97 -2.16
CA LEU A 92 -17.29 -18.75 -0.72
C LEU A 92 -17.56 -20.01 0.09
N LEU A 93 -18.67 -20.70 -0.15
CA LEU A 93 -19.02 -21.92 0.58
C LEU A 93 -18.32 -23.15 -0.01
N GLY A 94 -18.47 -23.39 -1.29
CA GLY A 94 -17.99 -24.62 -1.95
C GLY A 94 -16.46 -24.68 -1.99
N ARG A 95 -15.81 -23.69 -2.62
CA ARG A 95 -14.36 -23.71 -2.81
C ARG A 95 -13.58 -23.32 -1.55
N PHE A 96 -14.02 -22.30 -0.83
CA PHE A 96 -13.27 -21.75 0.30
C PHE A 96 -13.79 -22.13 1.67
N CYS A 97 -14.89 -22.91 1.75
CA CYS A 97 -15.43 -23.44 3.01
C CYS A 97 -15.67 -22.33 4.04
N ALA A 98 -16.31 -21.22 3.64
CA ALA A 98 -16.65 -20.14 4.54
C ALA A 98 -17.54 -20.62 5.71
N GLY A 99 -17.24 -20.16 6.91
CA GLY A 99 -18.06 -20.32 8.12
C GLY A 99 -18.42 -18.96 8.70
N ALA A 100 -17.60 -17.96 8.41
CA ALA A 100 -17.86 -16.55 8.69
C ALA A 100 -17.32 -15.69 7.55
N LEU A 101 -17.98 -14.55 7.29
CA LEU A 101 -17.55 -13.55 6.31
C LEU A 101 -17.38 -12.21 7.02
N CYS A 102 -16.32 -11.47 6.65
CA CYS A 102 -16.03 -10.13 7.18
C CYS A 102 -15.89 -9.15 6.00
N CYS A 103 -16.64 -8.05 6.01
CA CYS A 103 -16.58 -7.05 4.94
C CYS A 103 -16.82 -5.64 5.47
N GLY A 104 -16.52 -4.63 4.64
CA GLY A 104 -16.88 -3.25 4.91
C GLY A 104 -18.36 -2.97 4.67
N TYR A 105 -18.87 -1.89 5.23
CA TYR A 105 -20.27 -1.44 5.10
C TYR A 105 -20.71 -1.24 3.64
N ASP A 106 -19.77 -0.89 2.76
CA ASP A 106 -19.99 -0.58 1.35
C ASP A 106 -19.61 -1.73 0.39
N TYR A 107 -19.38 -2.93 0.93
CA TYR A 107 -18.93 -4.07 0.14
C TYR A 107 -19.91 -4.41 -0.99
N ARG A 108 -19.36 -4.65 -2.19
CA ARG A 108 -20.09 -5.04 -3.39
C ARG A 108 -19.50 -6.30 -3.99
N PHE A 109 -20.38 -7.17 -4.54
CA PHE A 109 -19.97 -8.42 -5.14
C PHE A 109 -20.95 -8.89 -6.23
N GLY A 110 -20.60 -9.99 -6.88
CA GLY A 110 -21.39 -10.55 -7.97
C GLY A 110 -21.25 -9.75 -9.28
N ALA A 111 -21.91 -10.23 -10.32
CA ALA A 111 -21.87 -9.62 -11.66
C ALA A 111 -22.25 -8.14 -11.60
N GLY A 112 -21.42 -7.29 -12.22
CA GLY A 112 -21.63 -5.84 -12.24
C GLY A 112 -21.59 -5.17 -10.86
N ALA A 113 -21.10 -5.84 -9.81
CA ALA A 113 -21.12 -5.36 -8.43
C ALA A 113 -22.54 -4.99 -7.93
N LEU A 114 -23.56 -5.68 -8.41
CA LEU A 114 -24.96 -5.44 -8.06
C LEU A 114 -25.30 -5.89 -6.64
N GLY A 115 -24.68 -6.99 -6.15
CA GLY A 115 -24.84 -7.46 -4.79
C GLY A 115 -24.21 -6.52 -3.77
N GLY A 116 -24.93 -6.23 -2.71
CA GLY A 116 -24.47 -5.40 -1.60
C GLY A 116 -24.49 -6.15 -0.27
N THR A 117 -24.16 -5.44 0.83
CA THR A 117 -24.14 -6.00 2.18
C THR A 117 -25.50 -6.56 2.63
N GLY A 118 -26.61 -5.96 2.21
CA GLY A 118 -27.94 -6.47 2.51
C GLY A 118 -28.23 -7.83 1.86
N GLU A 119 -27.85 -8.02 0.58
CA GLU A 119 -27.96 -9.32 -0.09
C GLU A 119 -27.01 -10.35 0.55
N LEU A 120 -25.77 -9.95 0.86
CA LEU A 120 -24.82 -10.81 1.55
C LEU A 120 -25.38 -11.27 2.92
N GLN A 121 -26.02 -10.37 3.66
CA GLN A 121 -26.67 -10.68 4.94
C GLN A 121 -27.79 -11.72 4.77
N ALA A 122 -28.63 -11.58 3.74
CA ALA A 122 -29.69 -12.52 3.47
C ALA A 122 -29.16 -13.93 3.09
N LEU A 123 -28.12 -13.97 2.23
CA LEU A 123 -27.45 -15.23 1.85
C LEU A 123 -26.78 -15.89 3.07
N CYS A 124 -26.07 -15.12 3.90
CA CYS A 124 -25.47 -15.63 5.11
C CYS A 124 -26.51 -16.23 6.07
N ALA A 125 -27.64 -15.55 6.27
CA ALA A 125 -28.72 -16.02 7.13
C ALA A 125 -29.36 -17.34 6.59
N ALA A 126 -29.53 -17.45 5.27
CA ALA A 126 -30.10 -18.66 4.64
C ALA A 126 -29.18 -19.90 4.76
N HIS A 127 -27.87 -19.71 4.93
CA HIS A 127 -26.88 -20.79 4.98
C HIS A 127 -26.19 -20.95 6.36
N ASP A 128 -26.71 -20.31 7.39
CA ASP A 128 -26.13 -20.33 8.76
C ASP A 128 -24.67 -19.91 8.80
N ILE A 129 -24.33 -18.83 8.07
CA ILE A 129 -23.01 -18.23 8.01
C ILE A 129 -23.00 -16.93 8.82
N THR A 130 -21.99 -16.75 9.66
CA THR A 130 -21.80 -15.50 10.41
C THR A 130 -21.33 -14.39 9.48
N LEU A 131 -22.02 -13.24 9.44
CA LEU A 131 -21.55 -12.03 8.75
C LEU A 131 -21.13 -10.98 9.77
N LEU A 132 -19.91 -10.47 9.61
CA LEU A 132 -19.35 -9.35 10.37
C LEU A 132 -19.14 -8.17 9.41
N THR A 133 -19.99 -7.17 9.52
CA THR A 133 -19.85 -5.94 8.73
C THR A 133 -19.17 -4.87 9.57
N THR A 134 -18.03 -4.35 9.11
CA THR A 134 -17.33 -3.23 9.77
C THR A 134 -17.99 -1.91 9.37
N PRO A 135 -18.17 -0.97 10.32
CA PRO A 135 -18.71 0.34 10.03
C PRO A 135 -17.76 1.16 9.15
N GLU A 136 -18.26 2.27 8.64
CA GLU A 136 -17.45 3.26 7.96
C GLU A 136 -16.34 3.77 8.89
N ILE A 137 -15.12 3.82 8.36
CA ILE A 137 -13.99 4.46 9.02
C ILE A 137 -13.78 5.81 8.37
N ASP A 138 -13.97 6.84 9.13
CA ASP A 138 -13.86 8.23 8.70
C ASP A 138 -12.52 8.86 9.04
N TYR A 139 -12.05 9.76 8.18
CA TYR A 139 -10.96 10.69 8.45
C TYR A 139 -11.32 12.07 7.93
N GLN A 140 -11.40 13.07 8.86
CA GLN A 140 -11.76 14.46 8.56
C GLN A 140 -13.11 14.60 7.82
N GLY A 141 -14.15 13.91 8.28
CA GLY A 141 -15.51 14.04 7.76
C GLY A 141 -15.76 13.34 6.43
N ALA A 142 -14.90 12.38 6.05
CA ALA A 142 -15.14 11.58 4.85
C ALA A 142 -14.50 10.17 4.94
N PRO A 143 -15.09 9.15 4.26
CA PRO A 143 -14.62 7.78 4.33
C PRO A 143 -13.16 7.61 3.91
N VAL A 144 -12.41 6.78 4.63
CA VAL A 144 -11.06 6.37 4.25
C VAL A 144 -11.14 5.44 3.05
N SER A 145 -10.37 5.74 1.99
CA SER A 145 -10.30 4.91 0.80
C SER A 145 -8.96 5.01 0.09
N SER A 146 -8.59 3.97 -0.68
CA SER A 146 -7.36 3.96 -1.51
C SER A 146 -7.33 5.15 -2.49
N THR A 147 -8.47 5.56 -3.02
CA THR A 147 -8.57 6.72 -3.93
C THR A 147 -8.21 8.03 -3.21
N ARG A 148 -8.72 8.25 -2.00
CA ARG A 148 -8.36 9.44 -1.21
C ARG A 148 -6.89 9.46 -0.84
N ILE A 149 -6.33 8.31 -0.48
CA ILE A 149 -4.90 8.19 -0.14
C ILE A 149 -4.04 8.55 -1.34
N ARG A 150 -4.36 8.06 -2.56
CA ARG A 150 -3.63 8.44 -3.78
C ARG A 150 -3.67 9.94 -4.02
N ARG A 151 -4.85 10.55 -3.92
CA ARG A 151 -5.02 12.01 -4.07
C ARG A 151 -4.21 12.80 -3.03
N ALA A 152 -4.18 12.34 -1.78
CA ALA A 152 -3.38 12.96 -0.73
C ALA A 152 -1.88 12.88 -1.02
N LEU A 153 -1.39 11.73 -1.51
CA LEU A 153 0.00 11.56 -1.93
C LEU A 153 0.36 12.49 -3.10
N GLU A 154 -0.47 12.56 -4.13
CA GLU A 154 -0.29 13.42 -5.30
C GLU A 154 -0.31 14.92 -4.93
N ALA A 155 -1.17 15.32 -4.01
CA ALA A 155 -1.25 16.68 -3.50
C ALA A 155 -0.08 17.07 -2.59
N GLY A 156 0.64 16.07 -2.03
CA GLY A 156 1.69 16.28 -1.02
C GLY A 156 1.17 16.37 0.42
N SER A 157 -0.10 16.04 0.65
CA SER A 157 -0.71 15.94 1.99
C SER A 157 -0.32 14.59 2.62
N LEU A 158 0.99 14.41 2.85
CA LEU A 158 1.53 13.13 3.32
C LEU A 158 0.99 12.75 4.71
N ASP A 159 0.78 13.73 5.59
CA ASP A 159 0.25 13.48 6.93
C ASP A 159 -1.17 12.89 6.86
N ASP A 160 -2.02 13.40 5.95
CA ASP A 160 -3.36 12.86 5.71
C ASP A 160 -3.28 11.43 5.13
N ALA A 161 -2.37 11.22 4.17
CA ALA A 161 -2.16 9.88 3.60
C ALA A 161 -1.72 8.88 4.67
N ASN A 162 -0.77 9.27 5.51
CA ASN A 162 -0.26 8.44 6.61
C ASN A 162 -1.32 8.17 7.68
N ALA A 163 -2.13 9.16 8.03
CA ALA A 163 -3.24 8.99 8.96
C ALA A 163 -4.28 8.00 8.42
N MET A 164 -4.69 8.13 7.16
CA MET A 164 -5.61 7.20 6.51
C MET A 164 -5.02 5.78 6.37
N LEU A 165 -3.72 5.66 6.10
CA LEU A 165 -3.02 4.38 6.06
C LEU A 165 -2.86 3.73 7.45
N GLY A 166 -2.90 4.51 8.53
CA GLY A 166 -2.54 4.09 9.89
C GLY A 166 -1.05 3.80 10.07
N ARG A 167 -0.23 4.18 9.09
CA ARG A 167 1.24 4.03 9.08
C ARG A 167 1.88 4.97 8.07
N PRO A 168 3.19 5.24 8.18
CA PRO A 168 3.89 5.97 7.14
C PRO A 168 3.80 5.27 5.77
N PHE A 169 3.50 6.04 4.72
CA PHE A 169 3.60 5.56 3.34
C PHE A 169 5.04 5.15 3.04
N GLY A 170 5.22 3.98 2.45
CA GLY A 170 6.55 3.46 2.19
C GLY A 170 6.58 2.50 1.00
N TYR A 171 7.79 2.20 0.59
CA TYR A 171 8.10 1.31 -0.53
C TYR A 171 9.39 0.52 -0.23
N ALA A 172 9.59 -0.56 -0.97
CA ALA A 172 10.82 -1.34 -0.93
C ALA A 172 11.19 -1.73 -2.36
N PHE A 173 12.15 -1.02 -2.94
CA PHE A 173 12.63 -1.29 -4.29
C PHE A 173 14.12 -1.60 -4.28
N PRO A 174 14.66 -2.26 -5.33
CA PRO A 174 16.08 -2.50 -5.45
C PRO A 174 16.87 -1.19 -5.49
N VAL A 175 18.01 -1.17 -4.80
CA VAL A 175 18.95 -0.05 -4.86
C VAL A 175 19.75 -0.16 -6.16
N GLU A 176 19.67 0.87 -6.99
CA GLU A 176 20.33 0.96 -8.29
C GLU A 176 21.62 1.80 -8.21
N ARG A 177 22.50 1.61 -9.18
CA ARG A 177 23.68 2.47 -9.32
C ARG A 177 23.27 3.84 -9.85
N GLY A 178 23.53 4.90 -9.08
CA GLY A 178 23.36 6.30 -9.48
C GLY A 178 24.67 6.94 -9.96
N GLU A 179 24.61 8.25 -10.27
CA GLU A 179 25.77 9.04 -10.74
C GLU A 179 26.80 9.36 -9.64
N ARG A 180 26.57 8.93 -8.40
CA ARG A 180 27.46 9.10 -7.24
C ARG A 180 27.78 10.57 -6.87
N ILE A 181 27.01 11.54 -7.35
CA ILE A 181 27.22 12.97 -7.04
C ILE A 181 27.10 13.20 -5.53
N GLY A 182 26.13 12.61 -4.86
CA GLY A 182 25.98 12.68 -3.40
C GLY A 182 27.22 12.21 -2.65
N ARG A 183 27.94 11.21 -3.16
CA ARG A 183 29.17 10.71 -2.54
C ARG A 183 30.30 11.74 -2.57
N THR A 184 30.41 12.52 -3.66
CA THR A 184 31.41 13.60 -3.76
C THR A 184 31.10 14.77 -2.82
N LEU A 185 29.85 14.91 -2.41
CA LEU A 185 29.38 15.95 -1.47
C LEU A 185 29.40 15.47 0.00
N GLY A 186 29.80 14.22 0.26
CA GLY A 186 29.78 13.62 1.60
C GLY A 186 28.36 13.20 2.06
N ALA A 187 27.43 13.10 1.13
CA ALA A 187 26.05 12.68 1.37
C ALA A 187 25.64 11.55 0.39
N PRO A 188 26.21 10.33 0.51
CA PRO A 188 25.85 9.21 -0.35
C PRO A 188 24.36 8.92 -0.27
N THR A 189 23.72 8.58 -1.42
CA THR A 189 22.29 8.31 -1.52
C THR A 189 22.04 6.91 -2.05
N LEU A 190 21.00 6.28 -1.52
CA LEU A 190 20.35 5.11 -2.12
C LEU A 190 19.51 5.61 -3.30
N ASN A 191 19.72 5.04 -4.47
CA ASN A 191 18.92 5.34 -5.65
C ASN A 191 17.94 4.20 -5.89
N GLN A 192 16.65 4.50 -5.92
CA GLN A 192 15.61 3.53 -6.19
C GLN A 192 14.64 4.12 -7.22
N SER A 193 14.04 3.28 -8.07
CA SER A 193 13.09 3.72 -9.10
C SER A 193 11.69 3.26 -8.76
N PHE A 194 10.70 4.15 -8.91
CA PHE A 194 9.30 3.78 -8.78
C PHE A 194 8.84 3.02 -10.03
N PRO A 195 8.26 1.81 -9.87
CA PRO A 195 7.57 1.16 -10.97
C PRO A 195 6.40 2.04 -11.47
N ALA A 196 6.14 2.01 -12.77
CA ALA A 196 5.04 2.79 -13.37
C ALA A 196 3.65 2.45 -12.78
N SER A 197 3.52 1.23 -12.22
CA SER A 197 2.30 0.76 -11.56
C SER A 197 2.17 1.21 -10.09
N PHE A 198 3.13 1.94 -9.53
CA PHE A 198 3.11 2.31 -8.11
C PHE A 198 2.69 3.77 -7.91
N ALA A 199 1.99 4.05 -6.81
CA ALA A 199 1.56 5.40 -6.47
C ALA A 199 2.76 6.28 -6.13
N VAL A 200 2.84 7.42 -6.80
CA VAL A 200 3.93 8.36 -6.66
C VAL A 200 3.49 9.52 -5.79
N PRO A 201 4.20 9.79 -4.68
CA PRO A 201 3.98 11.01 -3.90
C PRO A 201 4.38 12.25 -4.72
N LYS A 202 3.85 13.42 -4.34
CA LYS A 202 4.26 14.71 -4.91
C LYS A 202 5.79 14.81 -4.96
N HIS A 203 6.33 15.31 -6.07
CA HIS A 203 7.77 15.51 -6.17
C HIS A 203 8.28 16.50 -5.11
N GLY A 204 9.43 16.22 -4.53
CA GLY A 204 10.03 17.04 -3.49
C GLY A 204 10.88 16.25 -2.50
N VAL A 205 11.24 16.90 -1.42
CA VAL A 205 12.10 16.36 -0.37
C VAL A 205 11.27 16.00 0.85
N TYR A 206 11.58 14.85 1.43
CA TYR A 206 10.84 14.26 2.55
C TYR A 206 11.78 13.91 3.70
N ALA A 207 11.35 14.16 4.92
CA ALA A 207 11.86 13.42 6.07
C ALA A 207 11.42 11.97 5.93
N SER A 208 12.36 11.04 6.06
CA SER A 208 12.14 9.63 5.80
C SER A 208 12.89 8.75 6.79
N GLN A 209 12.65 7.45 6.71
CA GLN A 209 13.48 6.43 7.35
C GLN A 209 13.72 5.30 6.36
N ALA A 210 14.93 4.77 6.37
CA ALA A 210 15.31 3.57 5.61
C ALA A 210 15.62 2.42 6.57
N PHE A 211 15.19 1.20 6.22
CA PHE A 211 15.46 0.01 7.02
C PHE A 211 16.76 -0.63 6.57
N VAL A 212 17.81 -0.43 7.34
CA VAL A 212 19.15 -0.95 7.08
C VAL A 212 19.74 -1.54 8.35
N GLU A 213 20.51 -2.62 8.23
CA GLU A 213 21.12 -3.32 9.39
C GLU A 213 20.09 -3.66 10.48
N ASN A 214 18.91 -4.16 10.06
CA ASN A 214 17.79 -4.54 10.92
C ASN A 214 17.22 -3.41 11.81
N THR A 215 17.41 -2.14 11.42
CA THR A 215 16.86 -0.99 12.14
C THR A 215 16.40 0.11 11.19
N TRP A 216 15.40 0.89 11.63
CA TRP A 216 14.96 2.08 10.92
C TRP A 216 15.90 3.24 11.25
N ARG A 217 16.65 3.72 10.24
CA ARG A 217 17.55 4.87 10.36
C ARG A 217 16.92 6.12 9.75
N PRO A 218 17.03 7.28 10.42
CA PRO A 218 16.59 8.54 9.86
C PRO A 218 17.26 8.83 8.51
N GLY A 219 16.51 9.43 7.59
CA GLY A 219 17.00 9.79 6.26
C GLY A 219 16.25 10.98 5.68
N VAL A 220 16.76 11.45 4.56
CA VAL A 220 16.13 12.47 3.71
C VAL A 220 15.97 11.88 2.32
N THR A 221 14.75 11.87 1.81
CA THR A 221 14.46 11.32 0.48
C THR A 221 14.02 12.43 -0.47
N ASN A 222 14.70 12.55 -1.60
CA ASN A 222 14.24 13.34 -2.74
C ASN A 222 13.50 12.44 -3.72
N ILE A 223 12.26 12.81 -4.09
CA ILE A 223 11.47 12.15 -5.13
C ILE A 223 11.31 13.13 -6.29
N GLY A 224 11.77 12.73 -7.47
CA GLY A 224 11.72 13.60 -8.63
C GLY A 224 12.02 12.88 -9.94
N THR A 225 11.86 13.60 -11.05
CA THR A 225 12.16 13.08 -12.39
C THR A 225 13.53 13.54 -12.85
N ARG A 226 14.31 12.61 -13.38
CA ARG A 226 15.54 12.96 -14.12
C ARG A 226 15.39 12.68 -15.61
N PRO A 227 15.83 13.58 -16.48
CA PRO A 227 15.93 13.29 -17.90
C PRO A 227 16.92 12.13 -18.12
N CYS A 228 16.51 11.07 -18.77
CA CYS A 228 17.35 9.96 -19.22
C CYS A 228 17.26 9.84 -20.73
N PHE A 229 18.26 9.21 -21.39
CA PHE A 229 18.26 8.98 -22.85
C PHE A 229 17.04 8.19 -23.34
N ALA A 230 16.34 7.45 -22.49
CA ALA A 230 15.14 6.66 -22.81
C ALA A 230 13.83 7.27 -22.25
N GLY A 231 13.81 8.54 -21.80
CA GLY A 231 12.68 9.20 -21.15
C GLY A 231 13.00 9.69 -19.73
N SER A 232 12.02 10.27 -19.05
CA SER A 232 12.19 10.67 -17.64
C SER A 232 11.88 9.49 -16.72
N ALA A 233 12.86 8.97 -16.01
CA ALA A 233 12.62 7.99 -14.95
C ALA A 233 12.34 8.70 -13.63
N LEU A 234 11.28 8.28 -12.94
CA LEU A 234 10.99 8.74 -11.59
C LEU A 234 11.91 8.04 -10.60
N ARG A 235 12.67 8.80 -9.85
CA ARG A 235 13.65 8.30 -8.89
C ARG A 235 13.38 8.81 -7.49
N CYS A 236 13.75 7.99 -6.53
CA CYS A 236 13.89 8.38 -5.14
C CYS A 236 15.35 8.21 -4.71
N GLU A 237 15.92 9.29 -4.20
CA GLU A 237 17.29 9.34 -3.70
C GLU A 237 17.25 9.57 -2.20
N THR A 238 17.55 8.52 -1.43
CA THR A 238 17.52 8.57 0.04
C THR A 238 18.92 8.68 0.60
N HIS A 239 19.23 9.78 1.28
CA HIS A 239 20.42 9.93 2.10
C HIS A 239 20.17 9.45 3.52
N ILE A 240 21.05 8.61 4.05
CA ILE A 240 21.02 8.11 5.43
C ILE A 240 22.26 8.67 6.15
N PRO A 241 22.13 9.66 7.04
CA PRO A 241 23.26 10.24 7.73
C PRO A 241 24.08 9.20 8.53
N GLY A 242 25.40 9.22 8.33
CA GLY A 242 26.30 8.31 9.02
C GLY A 242 26.29 6.86 8.55
N PHE A 243 25.66 6.57 7.41
CA PHE A 243 25.69 5.26 6.77
C PHE A 243 26.47 5.31 5.46
N ASP A 244 27.42 4.40 5.26
CA ASP A 244 28.27 4.29 4.06
C ASP A 244 28.37 2.86 3.50
N GLY A 245 27.51 1.96 3.98
CA GLY A 245 27.44 0.56 3.53
C GLY A 245 27.04 0.40 2.06
N ASP A 246 27.40 -0.74 1.47
CA ASP A 246 26.98 -1.13 0.12
C ASP A 246 25.65 -1.89 0.14
N LEU A 247 24.64 -1.29 -0.50
CA LEU A 247 23.28 -1.84 -0.57
C LEU A 247 22.83 -2.11 -2.01
N TYR A 248 23.71 -2.03 -3.00
CA TYR A 248 23.35 -2.24 -4.40
C TYR A 248 22.70 -3.61 -4.64
N GLY A 249 21.58 -3.60 -5.38
CA GLY A 249 20.78 -4.78 -5.67
C GLY A 249 19.88 -5.25 -4.54
N GLN A 250 20.04 -4.73 -3.31
CA GLN A 250 19.17 -5.07 -2.19
C GLN A 250 17.87 -4.27 -2.26
N CYS A 251 16.73 -4.90 -1.93
CA CYS A 251 15.46 -4.20 -1.73
C CYS A 251 15.48 -3.53 -0.35
N VAL A 252 15.63 -2.21 -0.32
CA VAL A 252 15.68 -1.43 0.93
C VAL A 252 14.33 -0.78 1.19
N PRO A 253 13.65 -1.10 2.31
CA PRO A 253 12.44 -0.41 2.70
C PRO A 253 12.72 1.05 3.08
N VAL A 254 11.93 1.96 2.51
CA VAL A 254 11.93 3.39 2.86
C VAL A 254 10.51 3.79 3.21
N ARG A 255 10.35 4.58 4.28
CA ARG A 255 9.06 5.17 4.67
C ARG A 255 9.17 6.67 4.80
N LEU A 256 8.14 7.37 4.27
CA LEU A 256 8.07 8.82 4.25
C LEU A 256 7.30 9.31 5.47
N LEU A 257 7.90 10.23 6.22
CA LEU A 257 7.34 10.72 7.48
C LEU A 257 6.65 12.07 7.30
N ARG A 258 7.31 13.01 6.58
CA ARG A 258 6.83 14.37 6.40
C ARG A 258 7.38 14.97 5.10
N TYR A 259 6.54 15.73 4.39
CA TYR A 259 6.97 16.56 3.26
C TYR A 259 7.72 17.78 3.77
N LEU A 260 8.94 18.02 3.30
CA LEU A 260 9.78 19.14 3.74
C LEU A 260 9.67 20.35 2.79
N ARG A 261 9.85 20.11 1.47
CA ARG A 261 9.87 21.17 0.48
C ARG A 261 9.77 20.63 -0.96
N PRO A 262 9.44 21.48 -1.95
CA PRO A 262 9.56 21.11 -3.36
C PRO A 262 11.02 20.92 -3.79
N GLU A 263 11.22 20.32 -4.98
CA GLU A 263 12.54 20.30 -5.63
C GLU A 263 13.02 21.73 -5.93
N MET A 264 14.33 21.92 -5.83
CA MET A 264 14.98 23.20 -6.09
C MET A 264 16.15 23.00 -7.06
N LYS A 265 16.40 24.02 -7.89
CA LYS A 265 17.62 24.09 -8.71
C LYS A 265 18.69 24.87 -7.95
N PHE A 266 19.93 24.38 -7.99
CA PHE A 266 21.05 25.00 -7.31
C PHE A 266 22.04 25.55 -8.33
N GLY A 267 22.53 26.75 -8.08
CA GLY A 267 23.53 27.41 -8.94
C GLY A 267 24.95 26.88 -8.73
N SER A 268 25.19 26.15 -7.60
CA SER A 268 26.49 25.58 -7.29
C SER A 268 26.36 24.33 -6.41
N LEU A 269 27.42 23.50 -6.40
CA LEU A 269 27.53 22.34 -5.52
C LEU A 269 27.56 22.73 -4.03
N ALA A 270 28.10 23.92 -3.71
CA ALA A 270 28.13 24.43 -2.35
C ALA A 270 26.71 24.68 -1.81
N GLN A 271 25.87 25.37 -2.60
CA GLN A 271 24.44 25.59 -2.26
C GLN A 271 23.67 24.27 -2.10
N LEU A 272 23.90 23.29 -2.99
CA LEU A 272 23.28 21.96 -2.86
C LEU A 272 23.68 21.28 -1.55
N LYS A 273 24.97 21.33 -1.19
CA LYS A 273 25.46 20.74 0.06
C LYS A 273 24.84 21.41 1.29
N GLU A 274 24.81 22.74 1.31
CA GLU A 274 24.21 23.52 2.40
C GLU A 274 22.73 23.15 2.59
N GLN A 275 21.97 23.06 1.48
CA GLN A 275 20.56 22.67 1.54
C GLN A 275 20.37 21.23 2.02
N ILE A 276 21.19 20.27 1.58
CA ILE A 276 21.13 18.88 2.08
C ILE A 276 21.35 18.85 3.61
N MET A 277 22.29 19.62 4.13
CA MET A 277 22.53 19.70 5.58
C MET A 277 21.34 20.30 6.32
N ALA A 278 20.70 21.35 5.77
CA ALA A 278 19.50 21.94 6.32
C ALA A 278 18.31 20.94 6.31
N ASP A 279 18.13 20.18 5.22
CA ASP A 279 17.08 19.16 5.12
C ASP A 279 17.29 18.03 6.15
N ILE A 280 18.54 17.59 6.35
CA ILE A 280 18.90 16.60 7.38
C ILE A 280 18.55 17.12 8.78
N GLN A 281 18.84 18.39 9.05
CA GLN A 281 18.50 18.99 10.35
C GLN A 281 16.98 19.09 10.53
N ASN A 282 16.26 19.54 9.49
CA ASN A 282 14.80 19.64 9.52
C ASN A 282 14.11 18.28 9.63
N ALA A 283 14.72 17.21 9.12
CA ALA A 283 14.16 15.86 9.22
C ALA A 283 14.26 15.24 10.62
N LYS A 284 15.11 15.82 11.51
CA LYS A 284 15.25 15.35 12.91
C LYS A 284 14.20 15.93 13.84
N ASN A 285 13.60 17.06 13.47
CA ASN A 285 12.54 17.75 14.20
C ASN A 285 11.15 17.28 13.73
#